data_20dea69b868bd4b0995517d7d8870a05
#
_entry.id   20dea69b868bd4b0995517d7d8870a05
#
_cell.length_a   1.000
_cell.length_b   1.000
_cell.length_c   1.000
_cell.angle_alpha   90.00
_cell.angle_beta   90.00
_cell.angle_gamma   90.00
#
_symmetry.space_group_name_H-M   'P 1'
#
loop_
_entity.id
_entity.type
_entity.pdbx_description
1 polymer ?
#
loop_
_entity_poly.entity_id
_entity_poly.type
_entity_poly.pdbx_seq_one_letter_code
_entity_poly.pdbx_strand_id
1 'polypeptide(L)'
;LEAARRTIRRLDARKIKTCQVPVLFEAPVASSLLSHFIGAVSGGALYRRASFLLDHVGQQVFPEFVRIHEQPLLKEAMGSAVFDSEGVATEASDIVTDGVLQRYVLGSYSARRLGLVTTGNAGGVHNLTIEPGKQGLAELIASLDKGFLVTELIGFGVNTVTGDYSRGASGFWVDHGEIQYPVEEVTVAGNLRDIFKNLAAVGLD
;
A
#
# COMPACT_ATOMS: atom_id res chain seq x y z
N LEU A 1 -27.22 9.35 -1.96
CA LEU A 1 -27.39 8.56 -3.20
C LEU A 1 -26.20 7.57 -3.42
N GLU A 2 -24.94 8.01 -3.31
CA GLU A 2 -23.77 7.14 -3.55
C GLU A 2 -23.68 5.97 -2.56
N ALA A 3 -23.85 6.22 -1.26
CA ALA A 3 -23.84 5.17 -0.23
C ALA A 3 -24.89 4.09 -0.50
N ALA A 4 -26.13 4.48 -0.85
CA ALA A 4 -27.20 3.54 -1.19
C ALA A 4 -26.82 2.70 -2.43
N ARG A 5 -26.27 3.33 -3.47
CA ARG A 5 -25.81 2.63 -4.68
C ARG A 5 -24.73 1.61 -4.37
N ARG A 6 -23.74 1.98 -3.55
CA ARG A 6 -22.67 1.07 -3.09
C ARG A 6 -23.22 -0.12 -2.29
N THR A 7 -24.25 0.10 -1.47
CA THR A 7 -24.89 -0.98 -0.70
C THR A 7 -25.67 -1.93 -1.61
N ILE A 8 -26.50 -1.40 -2.51
CA ILE A 8 -27.32 -2.22 -3.43
C ILE A 8 -26.44 -3.10 -4.32
N ARG A 9 -25.32 -2.59 -4.81
CA ARG A 9 -24.38 -3.37 -5.65
C ARG A 9 -23.81 -4.62 -4.94
N ARG A 10 -23.89 -4.71 -3.62
CA ARG A 10 -23.36 -5.81 -2.80
C ARG A 10 -24.41 -6.87 -2.46
N LEU A 11 -25.67 -6.67 -2.85
CA LEU A 11 -26.73 -7.67 -2.61
C LEU A 11 -26.47 -8.94 -3.43
N ASP A 12 -26.89 -10.07 -2.87
CA ASP A 12 -26.74 -11.41 -3.47
C ASP A 12 -25.27 -11.81 -3.72
N ALA A 13 -24.38 -11.37 -2.83
CA ALA A 13 -22.97 -11.72 -2.89
C ALA A 13 -22.76 -13.24 -2.83
N ARG A 14 -21.73 -13.70 -3.53
CA ARG A 14 -21.39 -15.13 -3.67
C ARG A 14 -20.01 -15.42 -3.11
N LYS A 15 -19.83 -16.65 -2.67
CA LYS A 15 -18.50 -17.22 -2.40
C LYS A 15 -17.89 -17.72 -3.70
N ILE A 16 -16.59 -17.53 -3.87
CA ILE A 16 -15.84 -18.13 -4.97
C ILE A 16 -14.94 -19.26 -4.46
N LYS A 17 -14.60 -20.18 -5.34
CA LYS A 17 -13.61 -21.23 -5.05
C LYS A 17 -12.21 -20.60 -4.96
N THR A 18 -11.34 -21.23 -4.16
CA THR A 18 -9.93 -20.87 -4.11
C THR A 18 -9.33 -20.87 -5.51
N CYS A 19 -8.73 -19.77 -5.91
CA CYS A 19 -8.11 -19.58 -7.21
C CYS A 19 -6.94 -18.60 -7.12
N GLN A 20 -6.13 -18.53 -8.16
CA GLN A 20 -5.07 -17.54 -8.32
C GLN A 20 -5.41 -16.66 -9.51
N VAL A 21 -5.68 -15.39 -9.23
CA VAL A 21 -6.08 -14.39 -10.23
C VAL A 21 -5.46 -13.04 -9.87
N PRO A 22 -5.34 -12.12 -10.84
CA PRO A 22 -5.05 -10.72 -10.55
C PRO A 22 -6.05 -10.13 -9.56
N VAL A 23 -5.53 -9.31 -8.63
CA VAL A 23 -6.34 -8.62 -7.62
C VAL A 23 -6.16 -7.12 -7.81
N LEU A 24 -7.26 -6.42 -8.05
CA LEU A 24 -7.32 -4.97 -8.14
C LEU A 24 -7.88 -4.41 -6.82
N PHE A 25 -7.15 -3.53 -6.17
CA PHE A 25 -7.60 -2.86 -4.95
C PHE A 25 -8.16 -1.48 -5.33
N GLU A 26 -9.41 -1.20 -4.93
CA GLU A 26 -9.98 0.16 -5.04
C GLU A 26 -9.14 1.15 -4.21
N ALA A 27 -8.93 2.38 -4.68
CA ALA A 27 -7.99 3.34 -4.08
C ALA A 27 -8.10 3.50 -2.55
N PRO A 28 -9.30 3.63 -1.92
CA PRO A 28 -9.40 3.72 -0.47
C PRO A 28 -8.86 2.48 0.27
N VAL A 29 -8.91 1.31 -0.39
CA VAL A 29 -8.44 0.04 0.18
C VAL A 29 -6.96 -0.18 -0.11
N ALA A 30 -6.50 0.23 -1.29
CA ALA A 30 -5.10 0.16 -1.73
C ALA A 30 -4.15 0.93 -0.80
N SER A 31 -4.60 2.04 -0.19
CA SER A 31 -3.85 2.81 0.80
C SER A 31 -3.35 1.97 1.97
N SER A 32 -4.05 0.88 2.31
CA SER A 32 -3.62 -0.05 3.36
C SER A 32 -2.35 -0.82 2.99
N LEU A 33 -2.11 -1.09 1.71
CA LEU A 33 -0.87 -1.73 1.24
C LEU A 33 0.33 -0.80 1.44
N LEU A 34 0.17 0.51 1.15
CA LEU A 34 1.19 1.52 1.44
C LEU A 34 1.45 1.63 2.94
N SER A 35 0.41 1.56 3.77
CA SER A 35 0.56 1.57 5.24
C SER A 35 1.38 0.37 5.73
N HIS A 36 1.20 -0.83 5.16
CA HIS A 36 2.02 -2.00 5.48
C HIS A 36 3.46 -1.83 5.01
N PHE A 37 3.68 -1.26 3.83
CA PHE A 37 5.02 -0.92 3.35
C PHE A 37 5.73 0.05 4.30
N ILE A 38 5.10 1.18 4.65
CA ILE A 38 5.65 2.16 5.60
C ILE A 38 5.92 1.52 6.97
N GLY A 39 5.02 0.66 7.45
CA GLY A 39 5.25 -0.12 8.68
C GLY A 39 6.52 -0.97 8.61
N ALA A 40 6.78 -1.61 7.47
CA ALA A 40 7.97 -2.44 7.27
C ALA A 40 9.27 -1.63 7.16
N VAL A 41 9.25 -0.43 6.61
CA VAL A 41 10.43 0.46 6.51
C VAL A 41 10.56 1.43 7.68
N SER A 42 9.70 1.33 8.69
CA SER A 42 9.75 2.18 9.87
C SER A 42 10.87 1.78 10.83
N GLY A 43 11.54 2.76 11.41
CA GLY A 43 12.65 2.55 12.32
C GLY A 43 12.31 1.63 13.49
N GLY A 44 11.08 1.70 13.99
CA GLY A 44 10.60 0.84 15.08
C GLY A 44 10.60 -0.65 14.75
N ALA A 45 10.22 -1.03 13.54
CA ALA A 45 10.29 -2.41 13.05
C ALA A 45 11.72 -2.83 12.79
N LEU A 46 12.52 -1.95 12.18
CA LEU A 46 13.88 -2.26 11.73
C LEU A 46 14.85 -2.52 12.89
N TYR A 47 14.95 -1.63 13.90
CA TYR A 47 15.90 -1.83 14.99
C TYR A 47 15.56 -3.05 15.87
N ARG A 48 14.29 -3.46 15.89
CA ARG A 48 13.85 -4.71 16.54
C ARG A 48 14.05 -5.95 15.67
N ARG A 49 14.55 -5.78 14.43
CA ARG A 49 14.69 -6.83 13.42
C ARG A 49 13.34 -7.53 13.09
N ALA A 50 12.26 -6.75 13.16
CA ALA A 50 10.87 -7.19 12.97
C ALA A 50 10.30 -6.68 11.64
N SER A 51 11.10 -6.73 10.58
CA SER A 51 10.71 -6.33 9.23
C SER A 51 11.28 -7.26 8.18
N PHE A 52 10.45 -7.61 7.21
CA PHE A 52 10.87 -8.33 6.00
C PHE A 52 11.69 -7.45 5.03
N LEU A 53 11.73 -6.12 5.24
CA LEU A 53 12.52 -5.17 4.45
C LEU A 53 13.80 -4.69 5.18
N LEU A 54 14.24 -5.42 6.21
CA LEU A 54 15.53 -5.17 6.84
C LEU A 54 16.65 -5.33 5.79
N ASP A 55 17.63 -4.40 5.79
CA ASP A 55 18.78 -4.38 4.88
C ASP A 55 18.42 -4.31 3.36
N HIS A 56 17.28 -3.68 3.03
CA HIS A 56 16.81 -3.55 1.65
C HIS A 56 17.04 -2.16 1.02
N VAL A 57 17.64 -1.20 1.72
CA VAL A 57 18.02 0.08 1.09
C VAL A 57 18.97 -0.18 -0.08
N GLY A 58 18.68 0.43 -1.23
CA GLY A 58 19.39 0.20 -2.49
C GLY A 58 18.95 -1.04 -3.25
N GLN A 59 17.96 -1.80 -2.75
CA GLN A 59 17.41 -2.97 -3.44
C GLN A 59 16.05 -2.68 -4.06
N GLN A 60 15.74 -3.38 -5.15
CA GLN A 60 14.46 -3.27 -5.83
C GLN A 60 13.38 -4.02 -5.04
N VAL A 61 12.35 -3.28 -4.59
CA VAL A 61 11.22 -3.79 -3.80
C VAL A 61 9.89 -3.67 -4.54
N PHE A 62 9.83 -2.81 -5.57
CA PHE A 62 8.70 -2.62 -6.48
C PHE A 62 9.15 -2.68 -7.93
N PRO A 63 8.25 -2.76 -8.91
CA PRO A 63 8.58 -2.54 -10.32
C PRO A 63 9.16 -1.14 -10.57
N GLU A 64 9.93 -0.99 -11.63
CA GLU A 64 10.65 0.23 -12.00
C GLU A 64 9.74 1.47 -12.16
N PHE A 65 8.48 1.30 -12.55
CA PHE A 65 7.55 2.42 -12.71
C PHE A 65 7.04 3.01 -11.38
N VAL A 66 7.36 2.38 -10.24
CA VAL A 66 6.85 2.81 -8.92
C VAL A 66 7.79 3.85 -8.31
N ARG A 67 7.21 5.00 -7.99
CA ARG A 67 7.82 6.03 -7.14
C ARG A 67 6.91 6.32 -5.95
N ILE A 68 7.47 6.32 -4.75
CA ILE A 68 6.79 6.68 -3.50
C ILE A 68 7.57 7.77 -2.81
N HIS A 69 6.91 8.89 -2.55
CA HIS A 69 7.56 10.06 -1.94
C HIS A 69 6.68 10.70 -0.87
N GLU A 70 7.30 11.51 -0.01
CA GLU A 70 6.60 12.37 0.93
C GLU A 70 6.88 13.85 0.67
N GLN A 71 5.86 14.68 0.93
CA GLN A 71 5.91 16.12 0.72
C GLN A 71 5.40 16.86 1.97
N PRO A 72 6.21 16.98 3.02
CA PRO A 72 5.78 17.53 4.31
C PRO A 72 5.43 19.03 4.26
N LEU A 73 5.87 19.75 3.25
CA LEU A 73 5.69 21.20 3.12
C LEU A 73 4.60 21.60 2.10
N LEU A 74 3.74 20.67 1.69
CA LEU A 74 2.61 21.00 0.83
C LEU A 74 1.67 21.98 1.53
N LYS A 75 1.39 23.12 0.85
CA LYS A 75 0.49 24.12 1.39
C LYS A 75 -0.94 23.55 1.53
N GLU A 76 -1.56 23.77 2.69
CA GLU A 76 -2.94 23.39 2.98
C GLU A 76 -3.23 21.87 2.91
N ALA A 77 -2.20 21.00 2.87
CA ALA A 77 -2.38 19.57 2.94
C ALA A 77 -2.45 19.08 4.40
N MET A 78 -3.28 18.07 4.66
CA MET A 78 -3.62 17.62 6.02
C MET A 78 -2.43 17.03 6.79
N GLY A 79 -1.49 16.41 6.09
CA GLY A 79 -0.29 15.78 6.68
C GLY A 79 0.93 16.70 6.71
N SER A 80 0.78 18.00 6.45
CA SER A 80 1.92 18.93 6.39
C SER A 80 2.44 19.29 7.76
N ALA A 81 3.77 19.25 7.92
CA ALA A 81 4.47 19.64 9.12
C ALA A 81 5.88 20.12 8.76
N VAL A 82 6.33 21.23 9.35
CA VAL A 82 7.68 21.78 9.13
C VAL A 82 8.76 21.11 9.99
N PHE A 83 8.33 20.37 11.00
CA PHE A 83 9.18 19.53 11.87
C PHE A 83 8.41 18.31 12.35
N ASP A 84 9.12 17.24 12.64
CA ASP A 84 8.55 16.00 13.18
C ASP A 84 8.25 16.09 14.68
N SER A 85 7.78 15.00 15.30
CA SER A 85 7.45 14.96 16.72
C SER A 85 8.64 15.13 17.67
N GLU A 86 9.87 15.10 17.18
CA GLU A 86 11.11 15.36 17.92
C GLU A 86 11.68 16.76 17.65
N GLY A 87 11.01 17.60 16.82
CA GLY A 87 11.47 18.92 16.44
C GLY A 87 12.53 18.92 15.33
N VAL A 88 12.73 17.80 14.65
CA VAL A 88 13.63 17.70 13.48
C VAL A 88 12.91 18.23 12.25
N ALA A 89 13.58 19.11 11.48
CA ALA A 89 13.03 19.65 10.25
C ALA A 89 12.67 18.51 9.27
N THR A 90 11.50 18.63 8.64
CA THR A 90 11.04 17.69 7.61
C THR A 90 11.44 18.15 6.24
N GLU A 91 11.72 17.22 5.34
CA GLU A 91 12.11 17.49 3.96
C GLU A 91 11.33 16.61 2.98
N ALA A 92 11.01 17.20 1.81
CA ALA A 92 10.46 16.40 0.72
C ALA A 92 11.51 15.40 0.22
N SER A 93 11.13 14.13 0.15
CA SER A 93 12.08 13.08 -0.22
C SER A 93 11.41 11.85 -0.77
N ASP A 94 12.14 11.13 -1.61
CA ASP A 94 11.71 9.85 -2.14
C ASP A 94 12.03 8.73 -1.15
N ILE A 95 11.05 7.87 -0.93
CA ILE A 95 11.21 6.61 -0.17
C ILE A 95 11.51 5.49 -1.17
N VAL A 96 10.86 5.51 -2.32
CA VAL A 96 11.11 4.59 -3.45
C VAL A 96 11.25 5.41 -4.72
N THR A 97 12.29 5.14 -5.51
CA THR A 97 12.50 5.67 -6.85
C THR A 97 12.83 4.52 -7.78
N ASP A 98 12.17 4.46 -8.95
CA ASP A 98 12.35 3.39 -9.94
C ASP A 98 12.25 1.98 -9.31
N GLY A 99 11.30 1.82 -8.38
CA GLY A 99 11.08 0.59 -7.64
C GLY A 99 12.13 0.26 -6.56
N VAL A 100 13.21 1.05 -6.45
CA VAL A 100 14.31 0.84 -5.50
C VAL A 100 14.06 1.59 -4.20
N LEU A 101 14.17 0.90 -3.06
CA LEU A 101 14.08 1.52 -1.73
C LEU A 101 15.28 2.46 -1.49
N GLN A 102 15.03 3.76 -1.36
CA GLN A 102 16.07 4.79 -1.20
C GLN A 102 16.46 4.99 0.27
N ARG A 103 15.50 4.93 1.17
CA ARG A 103 15.72 5.20 2.58
C ARG A 103 14.66 4.55 3.47
N TYR A 104 14.96 4.47 4.73
CA TYR A 104 14.01 4.13 5.79
C TYR A 104 13.27 5.37 6.32
N VAL A 105 12.23 5.13 7.13
CA VAL A 105 11.41 6.15 7.82
C VAL A 105 11.84 6.17 9.29
N LEU A 106 12.70 7.14 9.67
CA LEU A 106 13.43 7.13 10.93
C LEU A 106 13.21 8.41 11.76
N GLY A 107 12.87 8.25 13.04
CA GLY A 107 13.09 9.29 14.05
C GLY A 107 14.49 9.15 14.65
N SER A 108 14.92 10.12 15.50
CA SER A 108 16.27 10.17 16.04
C SER A 108 16.65 8.95 16.87
N TYR A 109 15.72 8.42 17.65
CA TYR A 109 15.99 7.21 18.47
C TYR A 109 16.27 6.00 17.60
N SER A 110 15.40 5.71 16.64
CA SER A 110 15.55 4.54 15.76
C SER A 110 16.77 4.67 14.86
N ALA A 111 17.07 5.86 14.35
CA ALA A 111 18.27 6.14 13.58
C ALA A 111 19.54 5.80 14.36
N ARG A 112 19.68 6.29 15.60
CA ARG A 112 20.81 5.94 16.47
C ARG A 112 20.93 4.45 16.73
N ARG A 113 19.80 3.75 16.96
CA ARG A 113 19.79 2.29 17.15
C ARG A 113 20.28 1.51 15.94
N LEU A 114 20.10 2.07 14.75
CA LEU A 114 20.50 1.48 13.47
C LEU A 114 21.88 1.97 12.97
N GLY A 115 22.52 2.92 13.66
CA GLY A 115 23.75 3.56 13.18
C GLY A 115 23.53 4.47 11.96
N LEU A 116 22.31 5.00 11.80
CA LEU A 116 21.89 5.84 10.69
C LEU A 116 21.55 7.27 11.17
N VAL A 117 21.23 8.15 10.23
CA VAL A 117 20.77 9.52 10.49
C VAL A 117 19.23 9.56 10.46
N THR A 118 18.63 10.40 11.31
CA THR A 118 17.18 10.63 11.28
C THR A 118 16.73 11.18 9.93
N THR A 119 15.52 10.83 9.52
CA THR A 119 14.90 11.32 8.29
C THR A 119 13.79 12.35 8.55
N GLY A 120 13.69 12.88 9.80
CA GLY A 120 12.63 13.80 10.17
C GLY A 120 11.24 13.14 10.20
N ASN A 121 11.19 11.87 10.56
CA ASN A 121 9.96 11.08 10.55
C ASN A 121 9.59 10.51 11.93
N ALA A 122 9.98 11.18 13.01
CA ALA A 122 9.43 10.84 14.31
C ALA A 122 7.92 11.14 14.32
N GLY A 123 7.10 10.10 14.44
CA GLY A 123 5.64 10.19 14.32
C GLY A 123 5.07 9.70 12.99
N GLY A 124 5.90 9.44 11.98
CA GLY A 124 5.48 8.86 10.70
C GLY A 124 5.82 9.69 9.47
N VAL A 125 5.17 9.37 8.36
CA VAL A 125 5.35 10.05 7.07
C VAL A 125 4.35 11.22 6.92
N HIS A 126 4.71 12.17 6.05
CA HIS A 126 3.95 13.40 5.80
C HIS A 126 3.52 13.48 4.33
N ASN A 127 2.19 13.55 4.08
CA ASN A 127 1.64 13.62 2.71
C ASN A 127 2.30 12.61 1.77
N LEU A 128 2.23 11.32 2.18
CA LEU A 128 2.78 10.22 1.39
C LEU A 128 1.98 10.04 0.09
N THR A 129 2.69 9.93 -1.01
CA THR A 129 2.11 9.71 -2.35
C THR A 129 2.85 8.58 -3.05
N ILE A 130 2.10 7.67 -3.67
CA ILE A 130 2.58 6.85 -4.77
C ILE A 130 2.25 7.59 -6.06
N GLU A 131 3.20 7.74 -6.97
CA GLU A 131 2.96 8.41 -8.25
C GLU A 131 1.82 7.72 -9.02
N PRO A 132 0.78 8.47 -9.43
CA PRO A 132 -0.35 7.89 -10.14
C PRO A 132 0.06 7.39 -11.52
N GLY A 133 -0.56 6.29 -11.94
CA GLY A 133 -0.48 5.81 -13.31
C GLY A 133 -1.37 6.61 -14.26
N LYS A 134 -1.61 6.05 -15.44
CA LYS A 134 -2.39 6.72 -16.50
C LYS A 134 -3.81 6.20 -16.62
N GLN A 135 -4.12 5.05 -16.03
CA GLN A 135 -5.38 4.35 -16.17
C GLN A 135 -6.26 4.61 -14.94
N GLY A 136 -7.50 5.00 -15.18
CA GLY A 136 -8.51 5.05 -14.13
C GLY A 136 -9.06 3.66 -13.79
N LEU A 137 -9.84 3.57 -12.70
CA LEU A 137 -10.40 2.30 -12.22
C LEU A 137 -11.14 1.52 -13.30
N ALA A 138 -11.95 2.20 -14.13
CA ALA A 138 -12.72 1.55 -15.20
C ALA A 138 -11.80 0.92 -16.27
N GLU A 139 -10.71 1.59 -16.63
CA GLU A 139 -9.73 1.08 -17.60
C GLU A 139 -8.93 -0.09 -17.02
N LEU A 140 -8.59 -0.01 -15.73
CA LEU A 140 -7.93 -1.12 -15.03
C LEU A 140 -8.84 -2.36 -14.97
N ILE A 141 -10.14 -2.20 -14.69
CA ILE A 141 -11.11 -3.29 -14.73
C ILE A 141 -11.20 -3.87 -16.15
N ALA A 142 -11.32 -3.02 -17.17
CA ALA A 142 -11.40 -3.45 -18.56
C ALA A 142 -10.14 -4.20 -19.04
N SER A 143 -8.99 -3.96 -18.43
CA SER A 143 -7.74 -4.67 -18.75
C SER A 143 -7.66 -6.08 -18.15
N LEU A 144 -8.55 -6.43 -17.22
CA LEU A 144 -8.57 -7.75 -16.59
C LEU A 144 -9.40 -8.73 -17.43
N ASP A 145 -8.79 -9.80 -17.93
CA ASP A 145 -9.56 -10.91 -18.48
C ASP A 145 -10.38 -11.58 -17.37
N LYS A 146 -9.70 -11.92 -16.27
CA LYS A 146 -10.33 -12.49 -15.08
C LYS A 146 -9.62 -11.97 -13.83
N GLY A 147 -10.39 -11.55 -12.81
CA GLY A 147 -9.79 -10.98 -11.61
C GLY A 147 -10.78 -10.73 -10.48
N PHE A 148 -10.26 -10.18 -9.39
CA PHE A 148 -11.04 -9.81 -8.22
C PHE A 148 -10.80 -8.33 -7.86
N LEU A 149 -11.84 -7.51 -7.93
CA LEU A 149 -11.85 -6.12 -7.46
C LEU A 149 -12.17 -6.11 -5.97
N VAL A 150 -11.22 -5.75 -5.13
CA VAL A 150 -11.37 -5.59 -3.68
C VAL A 150 -11.87 -4.19 -3.36
N THR A 151 -13.01 -4.10 -2.70
CA THR A 151 -13.61 -2.83 -2.25
C THR A 151 -13.64 -2.70 -0.72
N GLU A 152 -13.37 -3.79 0.00
CA GLU A 152 -13.33 -3.82 1.45
C GLU A 152 -12.36 -4.90 1.94
N LEU A 153 -11.64 -4.58 3.01
CA LEU A 153 -10.75 -5.52 3.71
C LEU A 153 -11.15 -5.62 5.18
N ILE A 154 -11.10 -6.84 5.72
CA ILE A 154 -11.46 -7.15 7.10
C ILE A 154 -10.29 -7.89 7.77
N GLY A 155 -10.12 -7.66 9.07
CA GLY A 155 -9.12 -8.35 9.89
C GLY A 155 -7.71 -7.75 9.82
N PHE A 156 -6.78 -8.37 10.57
CA PHE A 156 -5.42 -7.87 10.83
C PHE A 156 -4.34 -8.88 10.44
N GLY A 157 -4.62 -9.79 9.53
CA GLY A 157 -3.73 -10.89 9.13
C GLY A 157 -2.52 -10.46 8.32
N VAL A 158 -1.69 -9.56 8.87
CA VAL A 158 -0.43 -9.13 8.25
C VAL A 158 0.71 -9.31 9.23
N ASN A 159 1.73 -10.06 8.83
CA ASN A 159 2.95 -10.27 9.61
C ASN A 159 4.10 -9.45 9.01
N THR A 160 4.46 -8.34 9.66
CA THR A 160 5.53 -7.46 9.19
C THR A 160 6.92 -8.12 9.24
N VAL A 161 7.12 -9.16 10.04
CA VAL A 161 8.41 -9.87 10.15
C VAL A 161 8.66 -10.72 8.91
N THR A 162 7.64 -11.49 8.48
CA THR A 162 7.76 -12.44 7.37
C THR A 162 7.27 -11.87 6.04
N GLY A 163 6.41 -10.86 6.10
CA GLY A 163 5.70 -10.31 4.95
C GLY A 163 4.39 -11.05 4.63
N ASP A 164 3.99 -12.03 5.42
CA ASP A 164 2.77 -12.79 5.16
C ASP A 164 1.55 -11.89 5.27
N TYR A 165 0.68 -11.98 4.28
CA TYR A 165 -0.54 -11.20 4.14
C TYR A 165 -1.72 -12.15 3.97
N SER A 166 -2.73 -12.00 4.82
CA SER A 166 -3.96 -12.79 4.76
C SER A 166 -5.11 -11.99 5.35
N ARG A 167 -5.93 -11.38 4.51
CA ARG A 167 -7.04 -10.54 4.96
C ARG A 167 -8.36 -10.98 4.35
N GLY A 168 -9.40 -11.00 5.17
CA GLY A 168 -10.77 -11.12 4.67
C GLY A 168 -11.06 -9.99 3.69
N ALA A 169 -11.79 -10.27 2.64
CA ALA A 169 -12.10 -9.32 1.59
C ALA A 169 -13.54 -9.47 1.08
N SER A 170 -14.10 -8.36 0.65
CA SER A 170 -15.32 -8.28 -0.14
C SER A 170 -15.07 -7.40 -1.36
N GLY A 171 -15.81 -7.66 -2.42
CA GLY A 171 -15.64 -6.91 -3.66
C GLY A 171 -16.45 -7.49 -4.80
N PHE A 172 -15.86 -7.51 -5.99
CA PHE A 172 -16.55 -7.95 -7.20
C PHE A 172 -15.68 -8.89 -8.02
N TRP A 173 -16.29 -9.94 -8.54
CA TRP A 173 -15.65 -10.77 -9.56
C TRP A 173 -15.67 -10.03 -10.90
N VAL A 174 -14.54 -10.02 -11.57
CA VAL A 174 -14.37 -9.45 -12.91
C VAL A 174 -14.10 -10.61 -13.87
N ASP A 175 -14.79 -10.61 -15.01
CA ASP A 175 -14.57 -11.54 -16.12
C ASP A 175 -14.75 -10.80 -17.44
N HIS A 176 -13.84 -11.01 -18.39
CA HIS A 176 -13.80 -10.31 -19.69
C HIS A 176 -13.84 -8.78 -19.56
N GLY A 177 -13.15 -8.21 -18.57
CA GLY A 177 -13.07 -6.76 -18.37
C GLY A 177 -14.34 -6.13 -17.76
N GLU A 178 -15.28 -6.93 -17.29
CA GLU A 178 -16.55 -6.44 -16.74
C GLU A 178 -16.85 -7.02 -15.36
N ILE A 179 -17.45 -6.20 -14.49
CA ILE A 179 -17.93 -6.65 -13.18
C ILE A 179 -19.13 -7.58 -13.37
N GLN A 180 -19.06 -8.79 -12.85
CA GLN A 180 -20.07 -9.82 -13.03
C GLN A 180 -21.03 -9.93 -11.82
N TYR A 181 -20.48 -10.08 -10.63
CA TYR A 181 -21.28 -10.25 -9.40
C TYR A 181 -20.46 -9.88 -8.15
N PRO A 182 -21.13 -9.51 -7.07
CA PRO A 182 -20.45 -9.24 -5.81
C PRO A 182 -19.96 -10.56 -5.16
N VAL A 183 -18.84 -10.45 -4.44
CA VAL A 183 -18.19 -11.55 -3.74
C VAL A 183 -17.92 -11.13 -2.31
N GLU A 184 -18.17 -12.02 -1.37
CA GLU A 184 -17.90 -11.84 0.06
C GLU A 184 -17.36 -13.11 0.72
N GLU A 185 -16.93 -12.98 1.98
CA GLU A 185 -16.40 -14.09 2.78
C GLU A 185 -15.24 -14.83 2.07
N VAL A 186 -14.39 -14.09 1.40
CA VAL A 186 -13.15 -14.59 0.79
C VAL A 186 -11.94 -14.04 1.52
N THR A 187 -10.80 -14.68 1.30
CA THR A 187 -9.51 -14.21 1.81
C THR A 187 -8.58 -13.92 0.65
N VAL A 188 -8.01 -12.71 0.63
CA VAL A 188 -6.85 -12.39 -0.22
C VAL A 188 -5.60 -12.70 0.58
N ALA A 189 -4.78 -13.62 0.07
CA ALA A 189 -3.58 -14.09 0.73
C ALA A 189 -2.37 -14.06 -0.19
N GLY A 190 -1.20 -13.83 0.39
CA GLY A 190 0.08 -13.80 -0.32
C GLY A 190 1.23 -13.39 0.59
N ASN A 191 2.36 -13.03 0.00
CA ASN A 191 3.46 -12.41 0.73
C ASN A 191 3.68 -10.99 0.21
N LEU A 192 3.83 -10.01 1.09
CA LEU A 192 3.97 -8.60 0.72
C LEU A 192 5.19 -8.33 -0.18
N ARG A 193 6.29 -9.12 -0.05
CA ARG A 193 7.43 -9.00 -0.98
C ARG A 193 7.00 -9.28 -2.42
N ASP A 194 6.23 -10.37 -2.60
CA ASP A 194 5.77 -10.77 -3.92
C ASP A 194 4.68 -9.82 -4.42
N ILE A 195 3.76 -9.39 -3.56
CA ILE A 195 2.71 -8.43 -3.89
C ILE A 195 3.32 -7.12 -4.37
N PHE A 196 4.31 -6.57 -3.66
CA PHE A 196 4.96 -5.31 -4.04
C PHE A 196 5.79 -5.48 -5.32
N LYS A 197 6.58 -6.56 -5.43
CA LYS A 197 7.45 -6.80 -6.57
C LYS A 197 6.69 -7.11 -7.87
N ASN A 198 5.49 -7.67 -7.76
CA ASN A 198 4.63 -8.02 -8.90
C ASN A 198 3.46 -7.04 -9.10
N LEU A 199 3.55 -5.83 -8.55
CA LEU A 199 2.56 -4.79 -8.82
C LEU A 199 2.51 -4.50 -10.32
N ALA A 200 1.34 -4.70 -10.93
CA ALA A 200 1.19 -4.59 -12.39
C ALA A 200 0.87 -3.15 -12.84
N ALA A 201 0.15 -2.39 -12.02
CA ALA A 201 -0.23 -1.03 -12.32
C ALA A 201 -0.57 -0.24 -11.04
N VAL A 202 -0.50 1.08 -11.13
CA VAL A 202 -1.05 2.04 -10.18
C VAL A 202 -2.14 2.82 -10.91
N GLY A 203 -3.28 3.03 -10.26
CA GLY A 203 -4.38 3.81 -10.81
C GLY A 203 -4.07 5.30 -10.91
N LEU A 204 -4.94 6.05 -11.59
CA LEU A 204 -4.88 7.50 -11.70
C LEU A 204 -5.35 8.21 -10.42
N ASP A 205 -6.22 7.56 -9.65
CA ASP A 205 -6.93 8.04 -8.44
C ASP A 205 -6.30 7.56 -7.12
#